data_57ac62019a946985156dad19d6237575
#
_entry.id   57ac62019a946985156dad19d6237575
#
_cell.length_a   1.000
_cell.length_b   1.000
_cell.length_c   1.000
_cell.angle_alpha   90.00
_cell.angle_beta   90.00
_cell.angle_gamma   90.00
#
_symmetry.space_group_name_H-M   'P 1'
#
loop_
_entity.id
_entity.type
_entity.pdbx_description
1 polymer ?
#
loop_
_entity_poly.entity_id
_entity_poly.type
_entity_poly.pdbx_seq_one_letter_code
_entity_poly.pdbx_strand_id
1 'polypeptide(L)'
;MQGDDSTLAESIEESLLRAGFALGDDYVGVLRTNLRSPLARRRILALRGVVRQNLVASDDWRLALADPDVDVRREALNQIAHAQIEDDAIYVALMDLLNDVDALVVDGAVFALGEHLFVGAVDQMCVIATSHVDARCRESAIAALGAIGDDRARLAILAALDDKPPVRRRAIVALSNFEGPDIDEALTRASEDRDWQVRAAVNQLGRDPD
;
A
#
# COMPACT_ATOMS: atom_id res chain seq x y z
N MET A 1 -18.88 12.20 -37.44
CA MET A 1 -19.55 11.38 -36.42
C MET A 1 -18.65 10.98 -35.24
N GLN A 2 -17.50 11.65 -35.06
CA GLN A 2 -16.57 11.43 -33.93
C GLN A 2 -16.74 12.45 -32.77
N GLY A 3 -17.51 13.52 -32.95
CA GLY A 3 -17.70 14.56 -31.96
C GLY A 3 -18.77 14.25 -30.88
N ASP A 4 -19.67 13.30 -31.16
CA ASP A 4 -20.79 13.01 -30.25
C ASP A 4 -20.42 12.03 -29.12
N ASP A 5 -19.46 11.15 -29.38
CA ASP A 5 -18.99 10.14 -28.42
C ASP A 5 -18.07 10.72 -27.34
N SER A 6 -17.29 11.75 -27.69
CA SER A 6 -16.42 12.47 -26.74
C SER A 6 -17.24 13.31 -25.75
N THR A 7 -18.25 14.02 -26.22
CA THR A 7 -19.14 14.83 -25.38
C THR A 7 -20.02 13.99 -24.45
N LEU A 8 -20.47 12.82 -24.89
CA LEU A 8 -21.18 11.86 -24.05
C LEU A 8 -20.28 11.24 -22.98
N ALA A 9 -19.02 10.95 -23.32
CA ALA A 9 -18.04 10.42 -22.38
C ALA A 9 -17.72 11.44 -21.25
N GLU A 10 -17.49 12.69 -21.61
CA GLU A 10 -17.28 13.80 -20.66
C GLU A 10 -18.49 14.02 -19.76
N SER A 11 -19.71 13.95 -20.29
CA SER A 11 -20.95 14.10 -19.51
C SER A 11 -21.14 12.97 -18.48
N ILE A 12 -20.75 11.73 -18.80
CA ILE A 12 -20.85 10.60 -17.86
C ILE A 12 -19.80 10.75 -16.75
N GLU A 13 -18.56 11.15 -17.07
CA GLU A 13 -17.51 11.38 -16.08
C GLU A 13 -17.85 12.51 -15.12
N GLU A 14 -18.40 13.61 -15.63
CA GLU A 14 -18.95 14.68 -14.79
C GLU A 14 -20.08 14.20 -13.87
N SER A 15 -20.97 13.35 -14.39
CA SER A 15 -22.03 12.77 -13.59
C SER A 15 -21.49 11.85 -12.49
N LEU A 16 -20.44 11.08 -12.76
CA LEU A 16 -19.74 10.24 -11.77
C LEU A 16 -19.04 11.08 -10.69
N LEU A 17 -18.40 12.17 -11.09
CA LEU A 17 -17.81 13.10 -10.13
C LEU A 17 -18.88 13.72 -9.24
N ARG A 18 -19.99 14.19 -9.80
CA ARG A 18 -21.11 14.72 -9.03
C ARG A 18 -21.74 13.67 -8.12
N ALA A 19 -21.92 12.45 -8.62
CA ALA A 19 -22.49 11.33 -7.85
C ALA A 19 -21.61 10.97 -6.64
N GLY A 20 -20.29 11.12 -6.73
CA GLY A 20 -19.39 10.93 -5.61
C GLY A 20 -19.54 11.95 -4.47
N PHE A 21 -20.20 13.09 -4.70
CA PHE A 21 -20.43 14.16 -3.73
C PHE A 21 -21.91 14.39 -3.38
N ALA A 22 -22.82 13.89 -4.20
CA ALA A 22 -24.26 14.09 -4.02
C ALA A 22 -24.85 13.01 -3.11
N LEU A 23 -25.79 13.43 -2.26
CA LEU A 23 -26.55 12.52 -1.41
C LEU A 23 -27.88 12.17 -2.13
N GLY A 24 -28.18 10.88 -2.29
CA GLY A 24 -29.42 10.39 -2.84
C GLY A 24 -29.29 9.05 -3.57
N ASP A 25 -30.36 8.25 -3.53
CA ASP A 25 -30.40 6.88 -4.09
C ASP A 25 -30.15 6.82 -5.60
N ASP A 26 -30.54 7.84 -6.35
CA ASP A 26 -30.36 7.93 -7.81
C ASP A 26 -28.86 7.90 -8.20
N TYR A 27 -28.00 8.48 -7.38
CA TYR A 27 -26.56 8.52 -7.63
C TYR A 27 -25.87 7.18 -7.29
N VAL A 28 -26.38 6.43 -6.32
CA VAL A 28 -25.85 5.11 -5.94
C VAL A 28 -25.93 4.14 -7.11
N GLY A 29 -27.06 4.12 -7.83
CA GLY A 29 -27.25 3.31 -9.03
C GLY A 29 -26.23 3.63 -10.13
N VAL A 30 -25.94 4.91 -10.35
CA VAL A 30 -24.94 5.36 -11.33
C VAL A 30 -23.55 4.86 -10.94
N LEU A 31 -23.14 5.02 -9.68
CA LEU A 31 -21.85 4.55 -9.19
C LEU A 31 -21.72 3.02 -9.34
N ARG A 32 -22.72 2.25 -8.86
CA ARG A 32 -22.73 0.79 -8.93
C ARG A 32 -22.60 0.25 -10.36
N THR A 33 -23.32 0.84 -11.31
CA THR A 33 -23.26 0.46 -12.72
C THR A 33 -21.85 0.70 -13.29
N ASN A 34 -21.21 1.81 -12.93
CA ASN A 34 -19.94 2.20 -13.48
C ASN A 34 -18.71 1.51 -12.84
N LEU A 35 -18.88 0.82 -11.71
CA LEU A 35 -17.84 -0.10 -11.19
C LEU A 35 -17.47 -1.22 -12.18
N ARG A 36 -18.39 -1.54 -13.12
CA ARG A 36 -18.18 -2.55 -14.17
C ARG A 36 -18.08 -1.95 -15.58
N SER A 37 -17.84 -0.66 -15.67
CA SER A 37 -17.67 0.02 -16.97
C SER A 37 -16.51 -0.59 -17.78
N PRO A 38 -16.60 -0.68 -19.11
CA PRO A 38 -15.48 -1.07 -19.95
C PRO A 38 -14.30 -0.09 -19.86
N LEU A 39 -14.54 1.16 -19.45
CA LEU A 39 -13.52 2.20 -19.32
C LEU A 39 -12.96 2.25 -17.90
N ALA A 40 -11.65 2.00 -17.75
CA ALA A 40 -10.96 2.03 -16.47
C ALA A 40 -11.19 3.33 -15.69
N ARG A 41 -11.11 4.47 -16.36
CA ARG A 41 -11.35 5.78 -15.74
C ARG A 41 -12.72 5.88 -15.07
N ARG A 42 -13.76 5.31 -15.66
CA ARG A 42 -15.11 5.29 -15.05
C ARG A 42 -15.16 4.38 -13.85
N ARG A 43 -14.49 3.21 -13.90
CA ARG A 43 -14.38 2.32 -12.74
C ARG A 43 -13.66 3.00 -11.57
N ILE A 44 -12.58 3.73 -11.84
CA ILE A 44 -11.86 4.54 -10.83
C ILE A 44 -12.77 5.59 -10.19
N LEU A 45 -13.49 6.38 -11.01
CA LEU A 45 -14.39 7.41 -10.49
C LEU A 45 -15.54 6.82 -9.68
N ALA A 46 -16.09 5.70 -10.14
CA ALA A 46 -17.14 4.99 -9.44
C ALA A 46 -16.65 4.43 -8.09
N LEU A 47 -15.47 3.82 -8.05
CA LEU A 47 -14.84 3.33 -6.82
C LEU A 47 -14.64 4.47 -5.81
N ARG A 48 -14.06 5.58 -6.23
CA ARG A 48 -13.91 6.78 -5.40
C ARG A 48 -15.25 7.27 -4.85
N GLY A 49 -16.29 7.22 -5.67
CA GLY A 49 -17.64 7.62 -5.30
C GLY A 49 -18.24 6.73 -4.22
N VAL A 50 -18.22 5.41 -4.38
CA VAL A 50 -18.78 4.47 -3.39
C VAL A 50 -17.99 4.48 -2.08
N VAL A 51 -16.65 4.61 -2.13
CA VAL A 51 -15.81 4.72 -0.93
C VAL A 51 -16.13 6.01 -0.17
N ARG A 52 -16.17 7.15 -0.86
CA ARG A 52 -16.46 8.46 -0.22
C ARG A 52 -17.82 8.49 0.45
N GLN A 53 -18.80 7.83 -0.12
CA GLN A 53 -20.16 7.76 0.43
C GLN A 53 -20.31 6.64 1.48
N ASN A 54 -19.23 5.92 1.80
CA ASN A 54 -19.27 4.76 2.71
C ASN A 54 -20.26 3.67 2.25
N LEU A 55 -20.33 3.43 0.93
CA LEU A 55 -21.21 2.47 0.28
C LEU A 55 -20.47 1.28 -0.34
N VAL A 56 -19.14 1.24 -0.18
CA VAL A 56 -18.31 0.18 -0.74
C VAL A 56 -18.61 -1.14 -0.04
N ALA A 57 -18.79 -2.20 -0.83
CA ALA A 57 -18.98 -3.56 -0.34
C ALA A 57 -17.72 -4.41 -0.57
N SER A 58 -17.58 -5.54 0.13
CA SER A 58 -16.46 -6.47 -0.05
C SER A 58 -16.29 -6.91 -1.51
N ASP A 59 -17.39 -7.12 -2.24
CA ASP A 59 -17.35 -7.46 -3.66
C ASP A 59 -16.79 -6.33 -4.54
N ASP A 60 -17.02 -5.07 -4.17
CA ASP A 60 -16.50 -3.92 -4.91
C ASP A 60 -14.97 -3.85 -4.75
N TRP A 61 -14.46 -4.13 -3.54
CA TRP A 61 -13.02 -4.23 -3.28
C TRP A 61 -12.38 -5.36 -4.07
N ARG A 62 -12.96 -6.58 -4.00
CA ARG A 62 -12.44 -7.73 -4.74
C ARG A 62 -12.40 -7.50 -6.24
N LEU A 63 -13.45 -6.87 -6.78
CA LEU A 63 -13.51 -6.51 -8.20
C LEU A 63 -12.41 -5.52 -8.57
N ALA A 64 -12.19 -4.49 -7.77
CA ALA A 64 -11.21 -3.45 -8.07
C ALA A 64 -9.75 -3.91 -7.86
N LEU A 65 -9.48 -4.76 -6.85
CA LEU A 65 -8.16 -5.34 -6.60
C LEU A 65 -7.77 -6.34 -7.69
N ALA A 66 -8.74 -7.05 -8.29
CA ALA A 66 -8.52 -7.99 -9.39
C ALA A 66 -8.70 -7.37 -10.79
N ASP A 67 -8.79 -6.05 -10.89
CA ASP A 67 -9.05 -5.36 -12.16
C ASP A 67 -7.92 -5.59 -13.17
N PRO A 68 -8.22 -5.83 -14.46
CA PRO A 68 -7.20 -5.99 -15.50
C PRO A 68 -6.37 -4.71 -15.71
N ASP A 69 -6.93 -3.54 -15.41
CA ASP A 69 -6.25 -2.26 -15.54
C ASP A 69 -5.45 -1.92 -14.28
N VAL A 70 -4.18 -1.62 -14.46
CA VAL A 70 -3.24 -1.35 -13.36
C VAL A 70 -3.62 -0.12 -12.55
N ASP A 71 -4.19 0.91 -13.19
CA ASP A 71 -4.54 2.15 -12.50
C ASP A 71 -5.79 1.96 -11.61
N VAL A 72 -6.69 1.04 -11.97
CA VAL A 72 -7.81 0.65 -11.11
C VAL A 72 -7.31 -0.11 -9.88
N ARG A 73 -6.37 -1.07 -10.05
CA ARG A 73 -5.76 -1.78 -8.91
C ARG A 73 -5.03 -0.83 -7.96
N ARG A 74 -4.24 0.11 -8.51
CA ARG A 74 -3.55 1.14 -7.72
C ARG A 74 -4.52 2.03 -6.95
N GLU A 75 -5.61 2.45 -7.60
CA GLU A 75 -6.63 3.25 -6.93
C GLU A 75 -7.31 2.47 -5.81
N ALA A 76 -7.63 1.19 -6.03
CA ALA A 76 -8.20 0.33 -5.01
C ALA A 76 -7.28 0.25 -3.78
N LEU A 77 -5.98 0.05 -3.99
CA LEU A 77 -4.98 -0.01 -2.92
C LEU A 77 -4.87 1.31 -2.14
N ASN A 78 -4.88 2.45 -2.84
CA ASN A 78 -4.88 3.77 -2.18
C ASN A 78 -6.10 4.01 -1.29
N GLN A 79 -7.27 3.51 -1.70
CA GLN A 79 -8.50 3.69 -0.94
C GLN A 79 -8.59 2.70 0.23
N ILE A 80 -8.23 1.43 -0.01
CA ILE A 80 -8.41 0.36 0.96
C ILE A 80 -7.43 0.46 2.14
N ALA A 81 -6.26 1.06 1.95
CA ALA A 81 -5.27 1.25 3.00
C ALA A 81 -5.83 1.98 4.24
N HIS A 82 -6.87 2.81 4.04
CA HIS A 82 -7.51 3.59 5.10
C HIS A 82 -8.97 3.19 5.38
N ALA A 83 -9.45 2.14 4.72
CA ALA A 83 -10.80 1.63 4.90
C ALA A 83 -10.87 0.62 6.06
N GLN A 84 -12.05 0.45 6.64
CA GLN A 84 -12.28 -0.68 7.55
C GLN A 84 -12.54 -1.95 6.73
N ILE A 85 -11.78 -3.00 7.01
CA ILE A 85 -11.93 -4.31 6.35
C ILE A 85 -12.52 -5.28 7.36
N GLU A 86 -13.72 -5.78 7.05
CA GLU A 86 -14.42 -6.78 7.87
C GLU A 86 -14.36 -8.19 7.25
N ASP A 87 -13.97 -8.30 5.97
CA ASP A 87 -13.96 -9.55 5.21
C ASP A 87 -12.53 -10.02 4.97
N ASP A 88 -12.15 -11.11 5.62
CA ASP A 88 -10.82 -11.72 5.53
C ASP A 88 -10.43 -12.09 4.07
N ALA A 89 -11.40 -12.32 3.18
CA ALA A 89 -11.12 -12.58 1.77
C ALA A 89 -10.46 -11.39 1.06
N ILE A 90 -10.60 -10.18 1.58
CA ILE A 90 -9.91 -8.99 1.06
C ILE A 90 -8.41 -9.07 1.36
N TYR A 91 -8.02 -9.54 2.55
CA TYR A 91 -6.60 -9.74 2.87
C TYR A 91 -5.95 -10.78 1.96
N VAL A 92 -6.68 -11.84 1.56
CA VAL A 92 -6.20 -12.80 0.55
C VAL A 92 -5.96 -12.08 -0.78
N ALA A 93 -6.89 -11.25 -1.24
CA ALA A 93 -6.73 -10.50 -2.48
C ALA A 93 -5.57 -9.48 -2.40
N LEU A 94 -5.34 -8.84 -1.26
CA LEU A 94 -4.18 -7.97 -1.03
C LEU A 94 -2.85 -8.76 -1.06
N MET A 95 -2.83 -9.96 -0.48
CA MET A 95 -1.65 -10.84 -0.52
C MET A 95 -1.33 -11.33 -1.94
N ASP A 96 -2.33 -11.59 -2.77
CA ASP A 96 -2.12 -11.93 -4.18
C ASP A 96 -1.39 -10.81 -4.93
N LEU A 97 -1.73 -9.55 -4.63
CA LEU A 97 -1.10 -8.37 -5.24
C LEU A 97 0.35 -8.11 -4.80
N LEU A 98 0.84 -8.78 -3.77
CA LEU A 98 2.27 -8.79 -3.43
C LEU A 98 3.13 -9.44 -4.54
N ASN A 99 2.51 -10.18 -5.47
CA ASN A 99 3.15 -10.81 -6.64
C ASN A 99 2.76 -10.12 -7.96
N ASP A 100 2.19 -8.93 -7.93
CA ASP A 100 1.79 -8.21 -9.16
C ASP A 100 3.02 -7.89 -10.01
N VAL A 101 2.82 -7.86 -11.33
CA VAL A 101 3.87 -7.50 -12.30
C VAL A 101 4.27 -6.03 -12.23
N ASP A 102 3.39 -5.19 -11.70
CA ASP A 102 3.62 -3.75 -11.54
C ASP A 102 4.13 -3.44 -10.13
N ALA A 103 5.33 -2.87 -10.05
CA ALA A 103 5.97 -2.57 -8.77
C ALA A 103 5.19 -1.55 -7.91
N LEU A 104 4.39 -0.65 -8.51
CA LEU A 104 3.58 0.28 -7.73
C LEU A 104 2.32 -0.39 -7.15
N VAL A 105 1.85 -1.46 -7.78
CA VAL A 105 0.79 -2.31 -7.19
C VAL A 105 1.35 -3.10 -6.02
N VAL A 106 2.54 -3.70 -6.16
CA VAL A 106 3.21 -4.38 -5.03
C VAL A 106 3.43 -3.42 -3.87
N ASP A 107 3.98 -2.24 -4.14
CA ASP A 107 4.22 -1.18 -3.15
C ASP A 107 2.93 -0.80 -2.41
N GLY A 108 1.85 -0.55 -3.16
CA GLY A 108 0.53 -0.23 -2.59
C GLY A 108 -0.07 -1.38 -1.77
N ALA A 109 0.10 -2.64 -2.19
CA ALA A 109 -0.37 -3.80 -1.45
C ALA A 109 0.39 -3.98 -0.12
N VAL A 110 1.71 -3.83 -0.15
CA VAL A 110 2.56 -3.81 1.06
C VAL A 110 2.11 -2.71 2.01
N PHE A 111 1.89 -1.50 1.49
CA PHE A 111 1.44 -0.36 2.29
C PHE A 111 0.07 -0.65 2.95
N ALA A 112 -0.91 -1.11 2.17
CA ALA A 112 -2.24 -1.41 2.68
C ALA A 112 -2.21 -2.49 3.77
N LEU A 113 -1.48 -3.59 3.56
CA LEU A 113 -1.32 -4.66 4.55
C LEU A 113 -0.58 -4.18 5.82
N GLY A 114 0.37 -3.25 5.67
CA GLY A 114 1.09 -2.62 6.77
C GLY A 114 0.18 -1.70 7.61
N GLU A 115 -0.65 -0.85 6.97
CA GLU A 115 -1.62 0.01 7.65
C GLU A 115 -2.64 -0.80 8.45
N HIS A 116 -3.02 -1.98 7.94
CA HIS A 116 -3.91 -2.92 8.63
C HIS A 116 -3.20 -3.82 9.65
N LEU A 117 -1.88 -3.69 9.83
CA LEU A 117 -1.05 -4.53 10.71
C LEU A 117 -1.30 -6.04 10.50
N PHE A 118 -1.48 -6.46 9.25
CA PHE A 118 -1.88 -7.82 8.90
C PHE A 118 -0.72 -8.80 9.04
N VAL A 119 -0.63 -9.47 10.17
CA VAL A 119 0.45 -10.42 10.53
C VAL A 119 0.57 -11.60 9.54
N GLY A 120 -0.52 -11.96 8.85
CA GLY A 120 -0.54 -13.04 7.85
C GLY A 120 0.38 -12.79 6.64
N ALA A 121 0.74 -11.53 6.36
CA ALA A 121 1.58 -11.16 5.23
C ALA A 121 3.10 -11.10 5.56
N VAL A 122 3.49 -11.25 6.82
CA VAL A 122 4.86 -11.06 7.30
C VAL A 122 5.88 -11.87 6.48
N ASP A 123 5.64 -13.16 6.28
CA ASP A 123 6.60 -14.02 5.59
C ASP A 123 6.81 -13.59 4.13
N GLN A 124 5.73 -13.22 3.43
CA GLN A 124 5.80 -12.75 2.05
C GLN A 124 6.43 -11.37 1.96
N MET A 125 6.15 -10.47 2.90
CA MET A 125 6.81 -9.18 3.01
C MET A 125 8.32 -9.31 3.29
N CYS A 126 8.76 -10.30 4.08
CA CYS A 126 10.19 -10.58 4.27
C CYS A 126 10.88 -10.94 2.95
N VAL A 127 10.22 -11.71 2.08
CA VAL A 127 10.74 -12.01 0.75
C VAL A 127 10.85 -10.75 -0.09
N ILE A 128 9.82 -9.88 -0.09
CA ILE A 128 9.87 -8.60 -0.82
C ILE A 128 11.00 -7.72 -0.28
N ALA A 129 11.12 -7.58 1.04
CA ALA A 129 12.13 -6.75 1.69
C ALA A 129 13.57 -7.13 1.31
N THR A 130 13.82 -8.43 1.08
CA THR A 130 15.17 -8.95 0.84
C THR A 130 15.49 -9.18 -0.63
N SER A 131 14.50 -9.36 -1.51
CA SER A 131 14.72 -9.82 -2.87
C SER A 131 14.04 -9.03 -3.99
N HIS A 132 13.09 -8.14 -3.69
CA HIS A 132 12.38 -7.40 -4.74
C HIS A 132 13.33 -6.46 -5.49
N VAL A 133 13.23 -6.43 -6.84
CA VAL A 133 14.14 -5.64 -7.70
C VAL A 133 14.02 -4.13 -7.49
N ASP A 134 12.81 -3.63 -7.24
CA ASP A 134 12.57 -2.22 -6.94
C ASP A 134 12.84 -1.93 -5.45
N ALA A 135 13.75 -1.00 -5.20
CA ALA A 135 14.12 -0.60 -3.83
C ALA A 135 12.97 0.08 -3.07
N ARG A 136 11.98 0.67 -3.76
CA ARG A 136 10.79 1.22 -3.12
C ARG A 136 9.96 0.13 -2.47
N CYS A 137 9.70 -0.97 -3.20
CA CYS A 137 8.98 -2.11 -2.63
C CYS A 137 9.73 -2.71 -1.43
N ARG A 138 11.07 -2.77 -1.47
CA ARG A 138 11.87 -3.22 -0.32
C ARG A 138 11.74 -2.24 0.85
N GLU A 139 11.82 -0.93 0.59
CA GLU A 139 11.64 0.11 1.61
C GLU A 139 10.26 0.05 2.27
N SER A 140 9.20 -0.06 1.45
CA SER A 140 7.82 -0.18 1.96
C SER A 140 7.61 -1.46 2.76
N ALA A 141 8.19 -2.59 2.30
CA ALA A 141 8.12 -3.84 3.04
C ALA A 141 8.80 -3.74 4.42
N ILE A 142 9.97 -3.11 4.50
CA ILE A 142 10.64 -2.85 5.79
C ILE A 142 9.79 -1.93 6.69
N ALA A 143 9.14 -0.91 6.12
CA ALA A 143 8.25 -0.04 6.90
C ALA A 143 7.05 -0.81 7.48
N ALA A 144 6.38 -1.62 6.65
CA ALA A 144 5.25 -2.43 7.05
C ALA A 144 5.64 -3.49 8.11
N LEU A 145 6.75 -4.19 7.89
CA LEU A 145 7.29 -5.18 8.84
C LEU A 145 7.63 -4.54 10.18
N GLY A 146 8.22 -3.35 10.17
CA GLY A 146 8.51 -2.59 11.39
C GLY A 146 7.23 -2.17 12.12
N ALA A 147 6.20 -1.72 11.42
CA ALA A 147 4.92 -1.34 11.99
C ALA A 147 4.17 -2.55 12.60
N ILE A 148 4.21 -3.70 11.93
CA ILE A 148 3.60 -4.96 12.42
C ILE A 148 4.34 -5.45 13.69
N GLY A 149 5.67 -5.34 13.75
CA GLY A 149 6.47 -5.70 14.91
C GLY A 149 6.53 -7.20 15.20
N ASP A 150 6.28 -8.06 14.20
CA ASP A 150 6.39 -9.52 14.37
C ASP A 150 7.85 -9.97 14.30
N ASP A 151 8.28 -10.79 15.24
CA ASP A 151 9.70 -11.20 15.39
C ASP A 151 10.23 -12.00 14.18
N ARG A 152 9.37 -12.60 13.36
CA ARG A 152 9.74 -13.22 12.08
C ARG A 152 10.40 -12.22 11.11
N ALA A 153 10.08 -10.94 11.22
CA ALA A 153 10.63 -9.89 10.37
C ALA A 153 12.08 -9.50 10.73
N ARG A 154 12.52 -9.81 11.93
CA ARG A 154 13.80 -9.37 12.51
C ARG A 154 14.99 -9.54 11.56
N LEU A 155 15.18 -10.73 11.02
CA LEU A 155 16.31 -11.02 10.13
C LEU A 155 16.22 -10.24 8.80
N ALA A 156 15.03 -10.07 8.25
CA ALA A 156 14.85 -9.30 7.02
C ALA A 156 15.16 -7.81 7.24
N ILE A 157 14.74 -7.24 8.38
CA ILE A 157 15.02 -5.85 8.74
C ILE A 157 16.51 -5.64 8.99
N LEU A 158 17.19 -6.55 9.69
CA LEU A 158 18.63 -6.49 9.89
C LEU A 158 19.40 -6.57 8.56
N ALA A 159 19.02 -7.46 7.65
CA ALA A 159 19.62 -7.58 6.32
C ALA A 159 19.47 -6.30 5.49
N ALA A 160 18.39 -5.55 5.67
CA ALA A 160 18.12 -4.30 4.97
C ALA A 160 19.11 -3.18 5.32
N LEU A 161 19.90 -3.31 6.40
CA LEU A 161 20.98 -2.37 6.74
C LEU A 161 22.16 -2.39 5.74
N ASP A 162 22.21 -3.38 4.86
CA ASP A 162 23.23 -3.46 3.81
C ASP A 162 22.71 -3.03 2.41
N ASP A 163 21.47 -2.53 2.34
CA ASP A 163 20.81 -2.10 1.10
C ASP A 163 21.16 -0.64 0.71
N LYS A 164 20.36 -0.06 -0.19
CA LYS A 164 20.44 1.36 -0.60
C LYS A 164 20.11 2.28 0.58
N PRO A 165 20.64 3.52 0.62
CA PRO A 165 20.44 4.43 1.75
C PRO A 165 18.98 4.62 2.21
N PRO A 166 17.97 4.79 1.31
CA PRO A 166 16.59 4.91 1.76
C PRO A 166 16.09 3.67 2.51
N VAL A 167 16.45 2.46 2.04
CA VAL A 167 16.06 1.19 2.67
C VAL A 167 16.77 1.04 4.02
N ARG A 168 18.10 1.34 4.09
CA ARG A 168 18.86 1.32 5.35
C ARG A 168 18.24 2.24 6.40
N ARG A 169 17.93 3.49 6.01
CA ARG A 169 17.26 4.45 6.89
C ARG A 169 15.92 3.93 7.41
N ARG A 170 15.14 3.30 6.53
CA ARG A 170 13.85 2.69 6.91
C ARG A 170 14.04 1.53 7.88
N ALA A 171 15.08 0.72 7.68
CA ALA A 171 15.42 -0.38 8.57
C ALA A 171 15.76 0.13 9.98
N ILE A 172 16.54 1.22 10.12
CA ILE A 172 16.80 1.84 11.43
C ILE A 172 15.48 2.18 12.15
N VAL A 173 14.54 2.83 11.45
CA VAL A 173 13.25 3.18 12.05
C VAL A 173 12.47 1.91 12.44
N ALA A 174 12.45 0.88 11.58
CA ALA A 174 11.78 -0.37 11.86
C ALA A 174 12.36 -1.10 13.09
N LEU A 175 13.69 -1.06 13.28
CA LEU A 175 14.38 -1.69 14.41
C LEU A 175 13.99 -1.06 15.76
N SER A 176 13.41 0.13 15.81
CA SER A 176 12.94 0.73 17.06
C SER A 176 11.88 -0.11 17.78
N ASN A 177 11.17 -0.96 17.06
CA ASN A 177 10.14 -1.85 17.59
C ASN A 177 10.68 -3.24 18.01
N PHE A 178 12.01 -3.44 17.94
CA PHE A 178 12.67 -4.69 18.30
C PHE A 178 13.75 -4.43 19.37
N GLU A 179 14.00 -5.43 20.21
CA GLU A 179 14.99 -5.36 21.27
C GLU A 179 15.97 -6.54 21.17
N GLY A 180 17.17 -6.35 21.68
CA GLY A 180 18.17 -7.40 21.81
C GLY A 180 19.57 -6.97 21.39
N PRO A 181 20.60 -7.74 21.82
CA PRO A 181 21.99 -7.37 21.60
C PRO A 181 22.39 -7.26 20.12
N ASP A 182 21.77 -8.02 19.24
CA ASP A 182 21.94 -7.95 17.78
C ASP A 182 21.39 -6.63 17.19
N ILE A 183 20.30 -6.11 17.76
CA ILE A 183 19.74 -4.80 17.39
C ILE A 183 20.66 -3.68 17.86
N ASP A 184 21.13 -3.73 19.10
CA ASP A 184 22.02 -2.72 19.67
C ASP A 184 23.36 -2.66 18.90
N GLU A 185 23.92 -3.82 18.53
CA GLU A 185 25.11 -3.90 17.67
C GLU A 185 24.85 -3.31 16.28
N ALA A 186 23.69 -3.63 15.68
CA ALA A 186 23.30 -3.12 14.37
C ALA A 186 23.13 -1.60 14.36
N LEU A 187 22.50 -1.03 15.40
CA LEU A 187 22.33 0.42 15.55
C LEU A 187 23.66 1.12 15.83
N THR A 188 24.54 0.53 16.64
CA THR A 188 25.90 1.04 16.87
C THR A 188 26.67 1.12 15.55
N ARG A 189 26.66 0.05 14.75
CA ARG A 189 27.29 0.04 13.41
C ARG A 189 26.68 1.10 12.49
N ALA A 190 25.35 1.28 12.51
CA ALA A 190 24.65 2.24 11.68
C ALA A 190 24.91 3.71 12.11
N SER A 191 25.33 3.97 13.34
CA SER A 191 25.76 5.31 13.80
C SER A 191 27.00 5.83 13.07
N GLU A 192 27.77 4.93 12.46
CA GLU A 192 28.96 5.22 11.65
C GLU A 192 28.69 5.08 10.13
N ASP A 193 27.42 4.95 9.70
CA ASP A 193 27.09 4.79 8.28
C ASP A 193 27.63 5.94 7.43
N ARG A 194 28.08 5.61 6.22
CA ARG A 194 28.57 6.60 5.23
C ARG A 194 27.51 7.65 4.86
N ASP A 195 26.22 7.30 4.91
CA ASP A 195 25.12 8.19 4.60
C ASP A 195 24.68 8.96 5.86
N TRP A 196 24.67 10.28 5.78
CA TRP A 196 24.33 11.13 6.92
C TRP A 196 22.87 10.99 7.39
N GLN A 197 21.92 10.64 6.46
CA GLN A 197 20.52 10.44 6.81
C GLN A 197 20.32 9.16 7.60
N VAL A 198 21.12 8.13 7.33
CA VAL A 198 21.12 6.88 8.12
C VAL A 198 21.62 7.18 9.51
N ARG A 199 22.77 7.89 9.66
CA ARG A 199 23.27 8.30 10.98
C ARG A 199 22.26 9.17 11.75
N ALA A 200 21.60 10.12 11.06
CA ALA A 200 20.57 10.95 11.65
C ALA A 200 19.37 10.14 12.16
N ALA A 201 18.97 9.07 11.44
CA ALA A 201 17.90 8.20 11.87
C ALA A 201 18.24 7.47 13.18
N VAL A 202 19.48 7.00 13.34
CA VAL A 202 19.94 6.39 14.61
C VAL A 202 19.85 7.39 15.76
N ASN A 203 20.37 8.61 15.56
CA ASN A 203 20.33 9.66 16.59
C ASN A 203 18.91 10.03 17.02
N GLN A 204 17.95 9.98 16.09
CA GLN A 204 16.52 10.27 16.39
C GLN A 204 15.85 9.19 17.27
N LEU A 205 16.39 7.97 17.29
CA LEU A 205 15.88 6.91 18.19
C LEU A 205 16.22 7.15 19.66
N GLY A 206 17.06 8.13 19.98
CA GLY A 206 17.44 8.47 21.36
C GLY A 206 18.21 7.37 22.08
N ARG A 207 18.76 6.41 21.34
CA ARG A 207 19.68 5.41 21.85
C ARG A 207 21.09 6.00 21.71
N ASP A 208 21.53 6.77 22.72
CA ASP A 208 22.93 7.15 22.83
C ASP A 208 23.76 5.86 22.95
N PRO A 209 24.81 5.68 22.18
CA PRO A 209 25.76 4.63 22.44
C PRO A 209 26.47 4.96 23.78
N ASP A 210 26.27 4.11 24.79
CA ASP A 210 27.05 4.15 26.05
C ASP A 210 28.55 3.92 25.80
#